data_6e02440c853602cdddda3cc28646d3a1
#
_entry.id   6e02440c853602cdddda3cc28646d3a1
#
_cell.length_a   1.000
_cell.length_b   1.000
_cell.length_c   1.000
_cell.angle_alpha   90.00
_cell.angle_beta   90.00
_cell.angle_gamma   90.00
#
_symmetry.space_group_name_H-M   'P 1'
#
loop_
_entity.id
_entity.type
_entity.pdbx_description
1 polymer ?
#
loop_
_entity_poly.entity_id
_entity_poly.type
_entity_poly.pdbx_seq_one_letter_code
_entity_poly.pdbx_strand_id
1 'polypeptide(L)'
;YGAISKATSNIEAFGSAFDETVSDMATAAAFAREMALLYGGGSIGTIASVTNPNATTCVAIISAATWAPGLWVQMEGALLDGYNGSTKENDSSPTAAYTVTNVNTDTRAITVTGEATDITALTANDVLIPYGAYGKWFAGIDTITTNTGSLFGIDAATYGLWKSSTYAAGGVALTMAKITAAA
;
A
#
# COMPACT_ATOMS: atom_id res chain seq x y z
N TYR A 1 -19.78 -9.11 9.22
CA TYR A 1 -20.93 -10.03 9.15
C TYR A 1 -21.52 -10.34 10.53
N GLY A 2 -20.74 -10.32 11.63
CA GLY A 2 -21.23 -10.65 12.97
C GLY A 2 -22.28 -9.66 13.51
N ALA A 3 -22.22 -8.38 13.16
CA ALA A 3 -23.19 -7.37 13.58
C ALA A 3 -24.55 -7.59 12.89
N ILE A 4 -24.54 -7.90 11.60
CA ILE A 4 -25.76 -8.17 10.82
C ILE A 4 -26.46 -9.44 11.32
N SER A 5 -25.72 -10.49 11.62
CA SER A 5 -26.26 -11.75 12.15
C SER A 5 -26.96 -11.56 13.52
N LYS A 6 -26.47 -10.66 14.35
CA LYS A 6 -27.08 -10.36 15.66
C LYS A 6 -28.31 -9.43 15.58
N ALA A 7 -28.45 -8.70 14.48
CA ALA A 7 -29.53 -7.74 14.26
C ALA A 7 -30.81 -8.34 13.63
N THR A 8 -30.83 -9.63 13.35
CA THR A 8 -31.92 -10.29 12.60
C THR A 8 -33.29 -10.25 13.27
N SER A 9 -33.37 -9.94 14.57
CA SER A 9 -34.64 -9.85 15.30
C SER A 9 -35.16 -8.43 15.51
N ASN A 10 -34.42 -7.39 15.11
CA ASN A 10 -34.79 -6.00 15.32
C ASN A 10 -34.47 -5.15 14.08
N ILE A 11 -35.49 -4.61 13.42
CA ILE A 11 -35.37 -3.82 12.20
C ILE A 11 -34.51 -2.56 12.41
N GLU A 12 -34.61 -1.91 13.57
CA GLU A 12 -33.80 -0.71 13.88
C GLU A 12 -32.32 -1.07 14.04
N ALA A 13 -32.02 -2.16 14.74
CA ALA A 13 -30.65 -2.64 14.90
C ALA A 13 -30.07 -3.11 13.56
N PHE A 14 -30.87 -3.72 12.69
CA PHE A 14 -30.45 -4.07 11.34
C PHE A 14 -30.18 -2.82 10.49
N GLY A 15 -31.03 -1.81 10.53
CA GLY A 15 -30.83 -0.53 9.84
C GLY A 15 -29.54 0.15 10.27
N SER A 16 -29.31 0.26 11.58
CA SER A 16 -28.07 0.84 12.12
C SER A 16 -26.81 0.06 11.71
N ALA A 17 -26.85 -1.27 11.78
CA ALA A 17 -25.72 -2.12 11.36
C ALA A 17 -25.45 -2.03 9.84
N PHE A 18 -26.51 -1.86 9.04
CA PHE A 18 -26.37 -1.66 7.59
C PHE A 18 -25.75 -0.30 7.28
N ASP A 19 -26.23 0.79 7.92
CA ASP A 19 -25.70 2.14 7.72
C ASP A 19 -24.21 2.22 8.13
N GLU A 20 -23.83 1.60 9.25
CA GLU A 20 -22.42 1.49 9.68
C GLU A 20 -21.59 0.75 8.64
N THR A 21 -22.06 -0.40 8.15
CA THR A 21 -21.35 -1.18 7.14
C THR A 21 -21.16 -0.39 5.83
N VAL A 22 -22.19 0.33 5.37
CA VAL A 22 -22.09 1.15 4.16
C VAL A 22 -21.12 2.32 4.34
N SER A 23 -21.14 2.96 5.52
CA SER A 23 -20.19 4.04 5.87
C SER A 23 -18.75 3.54 5.86
N ASP A 24 -18.49 2.39 6.47
CA ASP A 24 -17.16 1.77 6.50
C ASP A 24 -16.67 1.40 5.10
N MET A 25 -17.56 0.82 4.28
CA MET A 25 -17.24 0.52 2.88
C MET A 25 -16.92 1.79 2.08
N ALA A 26 -17.66 2.88 2.28
CA ALA A 26 -17.41 4.15 1.60
C ALA A 26 -16.05 4.74 2.02
N THR A 27 -15.72 4.69 3.30
CA THR A 27 -14.43 5.13 3.84
C THR A 27 -13.28 4.31 3.29
N ALA A 28 -13.40 2.97 3.30
CA ALA A 28 -12.39 2.08 2.75
C ALA A 28 -12.18 2.30 1.23
N ALA A 29 -13.27 2.53 0.48
CA ALA A 29 -13.19 2.83 -0.95
C ALA A 29 -12.52 4.19 -1.23
N ALA A 30 -12.80 5.22 -0.41
CA ALA A 30 -12.13 6.52 -0.51
C ALA A 30 -10.64 6.40 -0.26
N PHE A 31 -10.22 5.67 0.77
CA PHE A 31 -8.83 5.42 1.10
C PHE A 31 -8.10 4.61 0.00
N ALA A 32 -8.73 3.55 -0.51
CA ALA A 32 -8.17 2.76 -1.63
C ALA A 32 -7.97 3.62 -2.89
N ARG A 33 -8.92 4.53 -3.18
CA ARG A 33 -8.81 5.48 -4.30
C ARG A 33 -7.67 6.48 -4.10
N GLU A 34 -7.49 6.99 -2.88
CA GLU A 34 -6.38 7.90 -2.56
C GLU A 34 -5.03 7.20 -2.73
N MET A 35 -4.89 5.97 -2.21
CA MET A 35 -3.69 5.16 -2.45
C MET A 35 -3.44 4.95 -3.94
N ALA A 36 -4.46 4.64 -4.73
CA ALA A 36 -4.32 4.44 -6.17
C ALA A 36 -3.91 5.72 -6.91
N LEU A 37 -4.43 6.89 -6.50
CA LEU A 37 -4.05 8.18 -7.07
C LEU A 37 -2.61 8.56 -6.77
N LEU A 38 -2.11 8.25 -5.58
CA LEU A 38 -0.75 8.61 -5.17
C LEU A 38 0.27 7.57 -5.65
N TYR A 39 0.01 6.28 -5.45
CA TYR A 39 0.98 5.18 -5.62
C TYR A 39 0.57 4.15 -6.69
N GLY A 40 -0.51 4.39 -7.45
CA GLY A 40 -0.97 3.46 -8.47
C GLY A 40 0.10 3.16 -9.51
N GLY A 41 0.22 1.89 -9.90
CA GLY A 41 1.26 1.38 -10.79
C GLY A 41 2.62 1.14 -10.11
N GLY A 42 2.78 1.57 -8.86
CA GLY A 42 3.94 1.32 -8.01
C GLY A 42 3.60 0.46 -6.79
N SER A 43 4.48 0.48 -5.79
CA SER A 43 4.30 -0.18 -4.50
C SER A 43 3.98 0.83 -3.41
N ILE A 44 3.28 0.38 -2.36
CA ILE A 44 3.06 1.18 -1.15
C ILE A 44 4.24 1.10 -0.16
N GLY A 45 5.20 0.24 -0.41
CA GLY A 45 6.44 0.14 0.36
C GLY A 45 7.33 -0.98 -0.11
N THR A 46 8.65 -0.76 -0.01
CA THR A 46 9.67 -1.78 -0.27
C THR A 46 10.22 -2.27 1.06
N ILE A 47 10.35 -3.56 1.22
CA ILE A 47 10.84 -4.19 2.45
C ILE A 47 12.37 -4.01 2.52
N ALA A 48 12.85 -3.44 3.63
CA ALA A 48 14.28 -3.32 3.91
C ALA A 48 14.82 -4.59 4.60
N SER A 49 14.05 -5.16 5.52
CA SER A 49 14.40 -6.39 6.22
C SER A 49 13.16 -7.09 6.76
N VAL A 50 13.27 -8.38 6.99
CA VAL A 50 12.20 -9.21 7.56
C VAL A 50 12.70 -9.95 8.79
N THR A 51 11.78 -10.20 9.73
CA THR A 51 11.98 -11.10 10.86
C THR A 51 10.71 -11.93 11.03
N ASN A 52 10.86 -13.25 11.04
CA ASN A 52 9.74 -14.17 11.18
C ASN A 52 9.74 -14.71 12.62
N PRO A 53 8.97 -14.11 13.55
CA PRO A 53 8.89 -14.56 14.94
C PRO A 53 8.25 -15.95 15.07
N ASN A 54 7.45 -16.35 14.11
CA ASN A 54 6.89 -17.70 13.96
C ASN A 54 6.59 -18.01 12.49
N ALA A 55 6.09 -19.22 12.21
CA ALA A 55 5.87 -19.68 10.84
C ALA A 55 4.82 -18.88 10.05
N THR A 56 3.86 -18.26 10.74
CA THR A 56 2.71 -17.57 10.10
C THR A 56 2.72 -16.06 10.32
N THR A 57 3.79 -15.51 10.88
CA THR A 57 3.91 -14.08 11.16
C THR A 57 5.25 -13.55 10.70
N CYS A 58 5.24 -12.44 9.97
CA CYS A 58 6.43 -11.70 9.56
C CYS A 58 6.35 -10.27 10.11
N VAL A 59 7.47 -9.78 10.62
CA VAL A 59 7.70 -8.36 10.91
C VAL A 59 8.58 -7.81 9.80
N ALA A 60 7.99 -7.05 8.89
CA ALA A 60 8.67 -6.40 7.76
C ALA A 60 8.99 -4.95 8.13
N ILE A 61 10.26 -4.56 8.03
CA ILE A 61 10.67 -3.15 8.15
C ILE A 61 10.67 -2.54 6.76
N ILE A 62 9.90 -1.49 6.57
CA ILE A 62 9.83 -0.78 5.28
C ILE A 62 11.02 0.16 5.12
N SER A 63 11.57 0.20 3.92
CA SER A 63 12.67 1.08 3.54
C SER A 63 12.31 2.55 3.79
N ALA A 64 13.25 3.31 4.36
CA ALA A 64 13.06 4.73 4.62
C ALA A 64 12.76 5.53 3.34
N ALA A 65 13.27 5.07 2.19
CA ALA A 65 13.06 5.72 0.90
C ALA A 65 11.62 5.62 0.38
N THR A 66 10.90 4.55 0.78
CA THR A 66 9.50 4.30 0.34
C THR A 66 8.51 4.40 1.50
N TRP A 67 8.96 4.82 2.69
CA TRP A 67 8.11 4.96 3.85
C TRP A 67 7.26 6.22 3.80
N ALA A 68 5.95 6.04 3.79
CA ALA A 68 4.96 7.11 3.89
C ALA A 68 4.05 6.85 5.10
N PRO A 69 4.33 7.42 6.29
CA PRO A 69 3.63 7.07 7.52
C PRO A 69 2.10 7.26 7.43
N GLY A 70 1.64 8.31 6.75
CA GLY A 70 0.21 8.55 6.58
C GLY A 70 -0.54 7.48 5.79
N LEU A 71 0.17 6.73 4.94
CA LEU A 71 -0.37 5.61 4.20
C LEU A 71 -0.62 4.39 5.12
N TRP A 72 0.28 4.16 6.06
CA TRP A 72 0.26 2.97 6.91
C TRP A 72 -0.61 3.11 8.16
N VAL A 73 -0.95 4.33 8.55
CA VAL A 73 -1.89 4.57 9.65
C VAL A 73 -3.26 4.00 9.28
N GLN A 74 -3.84 3.19 10.18
CA GLN A 74 -5.12 2.50 9.99
C GLN A 74 -5.12 1.36 8.94
N MET A 75 -3.94 0.86 8.54
CA MET A 75 -3.85 -0.30 7.65
C MET A 75 -4.04 -1.66 8.37
N GLU A 76 -4.27 -1.66 9.68
CA GLU A 76 -4.57 -2.91 10.40
C GLU A 76 -5.84 -3.55 9.88
N GLY A 77 -5.76 -4.86 9.58
CA GLY A 77 -6.81 -5.61 8.90
C GLY A 77 -6.77 -5.54 7.37
N ALA A 78 -5.93 -4.69 6.78
CA ALA A 78 -5.79 -4.61 5.32
C ALA A 78 -5.11 -5.87 4.76
N LEU A 79 -5.50 -6.23 3.55
CA LEU A 79 -4.93 -7.33 2.79
C LEU A 79 -3.89 -6.80 1.80
N LEU A 80 -2.71 -7.44 1.78
CA LEU A 80 -1.60 -7.08 0.92
C LEU A 80 -1.14 -8.27 0.09
N ASP A 81 -0.60 -7.99 -1.08
CA ASP A 81 0.22 -8.89 -1.88
C ASP A 81 1.70 -8.47 -1.76
N GLY A 82 2.60 -9.46 -1.71
CA GLY A 82 4.04 -9.27 -1.83
C GLY A 82 4.52 -9.66 -3.21
N TYR A 83 5.45 -8.90 -3.77
CA TYR A 83 6.03 -9.18 -5.08
C TYR A 83 7.55 -9.00 -5.08
N ASN A 84 8.24 -9.96 -5.70
CA ASN A 84 9.63 -9.84 -6.10
C ASN A 84 9.67 -9.61 -7.62
N GLY A 85 9.87 -8.37 -8.05
CA GLY A 85 9.69 -7.99 -9.45
C GLY A 85 8.26 -8.24 -9.92
N SER A 86 8.05 -9.23 -10.80
CA SER A 86 6.75 -9.65 -11.30
C SER A 86 6.21 -10.92 -10.63
N THR A 87 6.99 -11.56 -9.77
CA THR A 87 6.61 -12.80 -9.09
C THR A 87 5.86 -12.49 -7.81
N LYS A 88 4.68 -13.06 -7.66
CA LYS A 88 3.89 -12.96 -6.43
C LYS A 88 4.46 -13.92 -5.38
N GLU A 89 4.74 -13.42 -4.17
CA GLU A 89 5.29 -14.22 -3.08
C GLU A 89 4.22 -14.96 -2.26
N ASN A 90 3.02 -14.40 -2.16
CA ASN A 90 1.88 -15.04 -1.50
C ASN A 90 1.03 -15.79 -2.53
N ASP A 91 1.55 -16.89 -3.05
CA ASP A 91 0.93 -17.68 -4.11
C ASP A 91 0.48 -19.08 -3.67
N SER A 92 0.51 -19.39 -2.38
CA SER A 92 0.09 -20.68 -1.81
C SER A 92 -1.36 -21.06 -2.16
N SER A 93 -2.21 -20.06 -2.43
CA SER A 93 -3.56 -20.25 -2.96
C SER A 93 -4.02 -19.04 -3.79
N PRO A 94 -5.06 -19.19 -4.64
CA PRO A 94 -5.62 -18.08 -5.44
C PRO A 94 -6.12 -16.89 -4.61
N THR A 95 -6.43 -17.10 -3.34
CA THR A 95 -6.91 -16.08 -2.40
C THR A 95 -5.90 -15.75 -1.30
N ALA A 96 -4.67 -16.25 -1.41
CA ALA A 96 -3.62 -15.98 -0.43
C ALA A 96 -3.32 -14.47 -0.39
N ALA A 97 -3.24 -13.94 0.83
CA ALA A 97 -2.93 -12.55 1.09
C ALA A 97 -2.22 -12.42 2.43
N TYR A 98 -1.37 -11.43 2.57
CA TYR A 98 -0.84 -11.01 3.86
C TYR A 98 -1.86 -10.11 4.55
N THR A 99 -2.22 -10.42 5.79
CA THR A 99 -3.08 -9.57 6.61
C THR A 99 -2.23 -8.73 7.53
N VAL A 100 -2.36 -7.41 7.47
CA VAL A 100 -1.67 -6.49 8.39
C VAL A 100 -2.31 -6.61 9.78
N THR A 101 -1.51 -6.91 10.79
CA THR A 101 -1.98 -7.07 12.18
C THR A 101 -1.50 -5.97 13.11
N ASN A 102 -0.39 -5.30 12.76
CA ASN A 102 0.13 -4.18 13.54
C ASN A 102 1.01 -3.28 12.67
N VAL A 103 0.97 -1.99 12.92
CA VAL A 103 1.81 -0.97 12.29
C VAL A 103 2.52 -0.14 13.35
N ASN A 104 3.85 -0.14 13.33
CA ASN A 104 4.67 0.73 14.17
C ASN A 104 5.32 1.82 13.28
N THR A 105 4.79 3.03 13.38
CA THR A 105 5.24 4.16 12.56
C THR A 105 6.63 4.67 12.93
N ASP A 106 7.06 4.51 14.18
CA ASP A 106 8.36 4.99 14.65
C ASP A 106 9.51 4.15 14.10
N THR A 107 9.30 2.83 14.04
CA THR A 107 10.30 1.88 13.54
C THR A 107 10.09 1.49 12.08
N ARG A 108 9.02 1.96 11.45
CA ARG A 108 8.58 1.56 10.10
C ARG A 108 8.32 0.06 9.97
N ALA A 109 7.95 -0.58 11.08
CA ALA A 109 7.71 -2.01 11.14
C ALA A 109 6.23 -2.30 10.92
N ILE A 110 5.96 -3.25 10.04
CA ILE A 110 4.63 -3.76 9.74
C ILE A 110 4.63 -5.24 10.10
N THR A 111 3.70 -5.64 10.94
CA THR A 111 3.49 -7.05 11.24
C THR A 111 2.39 -7.58 10.33
N VAL A 112 2.69 -8.62 9.59
CA VAL A 112 1.74 -9.30 8.73
C VAL A 112 1.62 -10.77 9.11
N THR A 113 0.44 -11.34 8.87
CA THR A 113 0.18 -12.79 9.02
C THR A 113 -0.27 -13.34 7.67
N GLY A 114 0.03 -14.63 7.46
CA GLY A 114 -0.31 -15.36 6.24
C GLY A 114 -0.03 -16.85 6.38
N GLU A 115 -0.15 -17.58 5.28
CA GLU A 115 0.26 -18.98 5.23
C GLU A 115 1.77 -19.12 5.45
N ALA A 116 2.20 -20.22 6.05
CA ALA A 116 3.60 -20.40 6.45
C ALA A 116 4.58 -20.35 5.27
N THR A 117 4.20 -20.89 4.12
CA THR A 117 4.98 -20.86 2.88
C THR A 117 5.14 -19.42 2.37
N ASP A 118 4.07 -18.65 2.36
CA ASP A 118 4.05 -17.26 1.89
C ASP A 118 4.87 -16.36 2.82
N ILE A 119 4.74 -16.54 4.14
CA ILE A 119 5.54 -15.79 5.13
C ILE A 119 7.03 -16.06 4.96
N THR A 120 7.40 -17.29 4.63
CA THR A 120 8.81 -17.66 4.41
C THR A 120 9.35 -17.11 3.08
N ALA A 121 8.50 -16.93 2.09
CA ALA A 121 8.85 -16.37 0.79
C ALA A 121 9.18 -14.87 0.87
N LEU A 122 8.55 -14.15 1.80
CA LEU A 122 8.72 -12.70 1.94
C LEU A 122 10.15 -12.35 2.38
N THR A 123 10.85 -11.54 1.59
CA THR A 123 12.26 -11.20 1.78
C THR A 123 12.54 -9.69 1.64
N ALA A 124 13.79 -9.30 1.92
CA ALA A 124 14.24 -7.92 1.65
C ALA A 124 14.22 -7.62 0.15
N ASN A 125 13.88 -6.40 -0.20
CA ASN A 125 13.64 -5.83 -1.53
C ASN A 125 12.31 -6.22 -2.18
N ASP A 126 11.51 -7.10 -1.56
CA ASP A 126 10.14 -7.32 -2.00
C ASP A 126 9.30 -6.06 -1.82
N VAL A 127 8.31 -5.89 -2.66
CA VAL A 127 7.40 -4.75 -2.61
C VAL A 127 6.03 -5.19 -2.12
N LEU A 128 5.42 -4.36 -1.29
CA LEU A 128 4.06 -4.56 -0.81
C LEU A 128 3.10 -3.73 -1.66
N ILE A 129 1.99 -4.36 -2.01
CA ILE A 129 0.95 -3.78 -2.87
C ILE A 129 -0.41 -4.18 -2.26
N PRO A 130 -1.43 -3.32 -2.28
CA PRO A 130 -2.78 -3.72 -1.88
C PRO A 130 -3.27 -4.94 -2.63
N TYR A 131 -3.95 -5.85 -1.93
CA TYR A 131 -4.39 -7.12 -2.47
C TYR A 131 -5.12 -6.97 -3.82
N GLY A 132 -4.66 -7.71 -4.81
CA GLY A 132 -5.24 -7.73 -6.15
C GLY A 132 -5.00 -6.47 -7.00
N ALA A 133 -4.21 -5.50 -6.53
CA ALA A 133 -3.96 -4.24 -7.25
C ALA A 133 -2.85 -4.32 -8.31
N TYR A 134 -1.97 -5.32 -8.23
CA TYR A 134 -0.84 -5.46 -9.16
C TYR A 134 -1.29 -5.48 -10.63
N GLY A 135 -0.76 -4.55 -11.40
CA GLY A 135 -1.07 -4.40 -12.84
C GLY A 135 -2.52 -4.00 -13.17
N LYS A 136 -3.36 -3.70 -12.15
CA LYS A 136 -4.77 -3.33 -12.34
C LYS A 136 -5.05 -1.88 -11.99
N TRP A 137 -4.23 -1.25 -11.18
CA TRP A 137 -4.38 0.15 -10.86
C TRP A 137 -3.79 1.02 -11.97
N PHE A 138 -4.38 2.19 -12.18
CA PHE A 138 -3.84 3.20 -13.09
C PHE A 138 -2.52 3.77 -12.54
N ALA A 139 -1.71 4.41 -13.40
CA ALA A 139 -0.49 5.08 -12.96
C ALA A 139 -0.82 6.26 -12.03
N GLY A 140 -0.36 6.19 -10.80
CA GLY A 140 -0.50 7.25 -9.80
C GLY A 140 0.55 8.35 -9.98
N ILE A 141 0.45 9.39 -9.14
CA ILE A 141 1.36 10.55 -9.16
C ILE A 141 2.82 10.11 -9.00
N ASP A 142 3.10 9.18 -8.08
CA ASP A 142 4.44 8.64 -7.85
C ASP A 142 5.04 8.04 -9.14
N THR A 143 4.29 7.19 -9.82
CA THR A 143 4.71 6.58 -11.09
C THR A 143 4.91 7.62 -12.20
N ILE A 144 4.00 8.61 -12.30
CA ILE A 144 4.06 9.65 -13.32
C ILE A 144 5.27 10.58 -13.12
N THR A 145 5.65 10.86 -11.88
CA THR A 145 6.74 11.78 -11.54
C THR A 145 8.12 11.14 -11.52
N THR A 146 8.22 9.82 -11.64
CA THR A 146 9.50 9.08 -11.54
C THR A 146 10.50 9.43 -12.65
N ASN A 147 10.07 9.90 -13.83
CA ASN A 147 10.92 10.26 -14.98
C ASN A 147 11.82 9.13 -15.49
N THR A 148 11.55 7.88 -15.13
CA THR A 148 12.27 6.69 -15.57
C THR A 148 11.30 5.63 -16.06
N GLY A 149 11.74 4.81 -17.03
CA GLY A 149 10.89 3.79 -17.63
C GLY A 149 9.86 4.35 -18.61
N SER A 150 8.96 3.48 -19.04
CA SER A 150 7.93 3.83 -20.04
C SER A 150 6.57 3.98 -19.37
N LEU A 151 5.94 5.14 -19.55
CA LEU A 151 4.58 5.44 -19.12
C LEU A 151 3.70 5.57 -20.38
N PHE A 152 2.62 4.79 -20.45
CA PHE A 152 1.74 4.73 -21.65
C PHE A 152 2.48 4.44 -22.96
N GLY A 153 3.56 3.64 -22.91
CA GLY A 153 4.41 3.33 -24.06
C GLY A 153 5.41 4.43 -24.45
N ILE A 154 5.46 5.54 -23.71
CA ILE A 154 6.37 6.67 -23.96
C ILE A 154 7.47 6.69 -22.89
N ASP A 155 8.71 6.62 -23.33
CA ASP A 155 9.88 6.70 -22.44
C ASP A 155 10.24 8.17 -22.18
N ALA A 156 10.14 8.58 -20.92
CA ALA A 156 10.48 9.92 -20.46
C ALA A 156 11.98 10.24 -20.63
N ALA A 157 12.87 9.25 -20.66
CA ALA A 157 14.28 9.48 -20.94
C ALA A 157 14.52 9.95 -22.38
N THR A 158 13.74 9.43 -23.33
CA THR A 158 13.84 9.74 -24.76
C THR A 158 13.04 11.01 -25.11
N TYR A 159 11.86 11.19 -24.52
CA TYR A 159 10.95 12.30 -24.86
C TYR A 159 10.88 13.32 -23.72
N GLY A 160 11.75 14.34 -23.77
CA GLY A 160 11.90 15.35 -22.71
C GLY A 160 10.62 16.13 -22.35
N LEU A 161 9.68 16.27 -23.29
CA LEU A 161 8.37 16.90 -23.03
C LEU A 161 7.45 16.04 -22.14
N TRP A 162 7.77 14.75 -21.98
CA TRP A 162 7.04 13.80 -21.13
C TRP A 162 7.59 13.74 -19.70
N LYS A 163 8.68 14.47 -19.42
CA LYS A 163 9.27 14.53 -18.08
C LYS A 163 8.46 15.46 -17.19
N SER A 164 8.19 15.00 -15.96
CA SER A 164 7.70 15.88 -14.92
C SER A 164 8.83 16.80 -14.43
N SER A 165 8.50 18.04 -14.06
CA SER A 165 9.43 18.93 -13.37
C SER A 165 9.68 18.41 -11.95
N THR A 166 10.96 18.27 -11.58
CA THR A 166 11.37 17.85 -10.24
C THR A 166 12.28 18.89 -9.62
N TYR A 167 12.06 19.19 -8.35
CA TYR A 167 12.92 20.07 -7.56
C TYR A 167 13.56 19.29 -6.42
N ALA A 168 14.90 19.20 -6.45
CA ALA A 168 15.65 18.50 -5.42
C ALA A 168 15.77 19.37 -4.15
N ALA A 169 14.89 19.14 -3.19
CA ALA A 169 14.87 19.87 -1.92
C ALA A 169 16.00 19.46 -0.95
N GLY A 170 16.82 18.47 -1.29
CA GLY A 170 17.97 18.02 -0.50
C GLY A 170 17.60 17.26 0.79
N GLY A 171 16.43 16.63 0.85
CA GLY A 171 16.00 15.81 2.01
C GLY A 171 15.73 16.60 3.29
N VAL A 172 15.58 17.93 3.20
CA VAL A 172 15.28 18.78 4.36
C VAL A 172 13.81 19.21 4.40
N ALA A 173 13.37 19.69 5.56
CA ALA A 173 11.99 20.12 5.76
C ALA A 173 11.50 21.10 4.68
N LEU A 174 10.25 20.95 4.26
CA LEU A 174 9.58 21.82 3.31
C LEU A 174 9.38 23.22 3.94
N THR A 175 9.92 24.25 3.31
CA THR A 175 9.75 25.66 3.73
C THR A 175 9.13 26.47 2.60
N MET A 176 8.52 27.60 2.94
CA MET A 176 7.97 28.54 1.93
C MET A 176 9.02 28.97 0.90
N ALA A 177 10.26 29.21 1.33
CA ALA A 177 11.35 29.58 0.41
C ALA A 177 11.63 28.45 -0.62
N LYS A 178 11.54 27.19 -0.22
CA LYS A 178 11.71 26.04 -1.13
C LYS A 178 10.53 25.86 -2.09
N ILE A 179 9.32 26.09 -1.60
CA ILE A 179 8.12 26.08 -2.46
C ILE A 179 8.24 27.16 -3.54
N THR A 180 8.62 28.39 -3.15
CA THR A 180 8.80 29.50 -4.09
C THR A 180 9.94 29.26 -5.08
N ALA A 181 11.01 28.58 -4.66
CA ALA A 181 12.14 28.26 -5.56
C ALA A 181 11.80 27.12 -6.55
N ALA A 182 10.76 26.33 -6.27
CA ALA A 182 10.31 25.25 -7.14
C ALA A 182 9.23 25.71 -8.16
N ALA A 183 8.61 26.84 -7.94
CA ALA A 183 7.60 27.45 -8.81
C ALA A 183 8.22 28.22 -9.97
#